data_882ba631c0b36e7d3abf51dbdf7effd9
#
_entry.id   882ba631c0b36e7d3abf51dbdf7effd9
#
_cell.length_a   1.000
_cell.length_b   1.000
_cell.length_c   1.000
_cell.angle_alpha   90.00
_cell.angle_beta   90.00
_cell.angle_gamma   90.00
#
_symmetry.space_group_name_H-M   'P 1'
#
loop_
_entity.id
_entity.type
_entity.pdbx_description
1 polymer ?
#
loop_
_entity_poly.entity_id
_entity_poly.type
_entity_poly.pdbx_seq_one_letter_code
_entity_poly.pdbx_strand_id
1 'polypeptide(L)'
;MTFHPTRWAAKAALAILVTAAVAPMAEAQSPPVESKQQRDARMKWWREARLGLFIHWGVYSVPAGTYDGKQIPSIGEWIMSNGKIPVARYAEYPKQFNPVKFDAESWVKLAQAAGMKYIVITSKHHDGFAMFKSSASPFNIVDATPFKRDVIAELAAACKKHGMKLGLYYSQAQDWHHPGGAAMRGQWDKAQAGSMDEYIDKVAVPQVKEILTKYGPIVELWWDTPTGMTKERAAKFLPLLKLQPHLIVNNRLGGGVEGDMSTPEQFIPATGIPGKDFEVCMTMNDTWGFKSYDNNWKSAEDLIQKTTDIASKGGNFLLNVGPTSEGLIPQPSVERLEAMGKWIKVNGESIYGTSAGPFSYLKWGRATRKGQTLYLHVFHWPKDGVLRVPLKNQVKTAYLLSNPKVKVPAKVVGERIELKLPATAPDAIDSVIAMQIEGEPAAIPVPSMGKSGAASSSEGAEFGPAKAFDGSYESHWQAAKGQKTGWLEVTFDKPARIGHVNMVEGWETQAFIRKYRLEYKDGDQWKTAFEGTRIGRAFSKSFDAVTARSFRLVILEATDAPRMEELQLMIDE
;
A
#
# COMPACT_ATOMS: atom_id res chain seq x y z
N MET A 1 15.06 74.83 -83.88
CA MET A 1 15.80 73.89 -84.76
C MET A 1 16.98 73.37 -83.96
N THR A 2 17.23 72.08 -84.14
CA THR A 2 18.34 71.27 -83.64
C THR A 2 18.27 70.77 -82.19
N PHE A 3 17.99 69.51 -82.10
CA PHE A 3 18.06 68.57 -80.98
C PHE A 3 19.49 68.32 -80.52
N HIS A 4 19.67 68.16 -79.20
CA HIS A 4 20.77 67.37 -78.67
C HIS A 4 20.31 66.57 -77.43
N PRO A 5 20.67 65.30 -77.32
CA PRO A 5 20.13 64.41 -76.29
C PRO A 5 20.99 64.34 -75.03
N THR A 6 20.35 64.38 -73.90
CA THR A 6 20.95 64.20 -72.58
C THR A 6 21.08 62.71 -72.22
N ARG A 7 22.30 62.33 -71.83
CA ARG A 7 22.65 60.98 -71.33
C ARG A 7 22.04 60.72 -69.94
N TRP A 8 21.38 59.64 -69.78
CA TRP A 8 20.96 59.08 -68.48
C TRP A 8 22.03 58.15 -67.97
N ALA A 9 22.61 58.38 -66.78
CA ALA A 9 23.45 57.45 -66.02
C ALA A 9 22.59 56.52 -65.16
N ALA A 10 22.64 55.24 -65.44
CA ALA A 10 22.02 54.22 -64.64
C ALA A 10 22.83 53.97 -63.34
N LYS A 11 22.24 54.24 -62.16
CA LYS A 11 22.77 53.77 -60.87
C LYS A 11 22.25 52.33 -60.64
N ALA A 12 23.15 51.37 -60.67
CA ALA A 12 22.88 50.01 -60.24
C ALA A 12 22.81 50.01 -58.69
N ALA A 13 21.62 49.71 -58.14
CA ALA A 13 21.43 49.42 -56.74
C ALA A 13 21.67 47.90 -56.48
N LEU A 14 22.73 47.60 -55.71
CA LEU A 14 23.07 46.25 -55.27
C LEU A 14 22.14 45.86 -54.12
N ALA A 15 21.13 45.03 -54.33
CA ALA A 15 20.28 44.47 -53.29
C ALA A 15 21.02 43.29 -52.65
N ILE A 16 21.46 43.44 -51.41
CA ILE A 16 22.00 42.37 -50.59
C ILE A 16 20.80 41.59 -50.01
N LEU A 17 20.52 40.37 -50.54
CA LEU A 17 19.62 39.42 -49.95
C LEU A 17 20.28 38.80 -48.72
N VAL A 18 19.86 39.23 -47.54
CA VAL A 18 20.15 38.52 -46.26
C VAL A 18 19.18 37.35 -46.15
N THR A 19 19.62 36.17 -46.54
CA THR A 19 18.92 34.92 -46.21
C THR A 19 19.15 34.62 -44.75
N ALA A 20 18.18 34.96 -43.91
CA ALA A 20 18.13 34.46 -42.52
C ALA A 20 17.87 32.94 -42.58
N ALA A 21 18.90 32.15 -42.28
CA ALA A 21 18.76 30.74 -42.05
C ALA A 21 17.95 30.56 -40.76
N VAL A 22 16.67 30.19 -40.88
CA VAL A 22 15.86 29.72 -39.76
C VAL A 22 16.38 28.33 -39.41
N ALA A 23 17.20 28.25 -38.35
CA ALA A 23 17.56 26.97 -37.77
C ALA A 23 16.26 26.26 -37.32
N PRO A 24 16.06 24.99 -37.64
CA PRO A 24 14.93 24.27 -37.12
C PRO A 24 15.01 24.28 -35.58
N MET A 25 13.96 24.79 -34.92
CA MET A 25 13.78 24.59 -33.47
C MET A 25 13.78 23.09 -33.26
N ALA A 26 14.79 22.58 -32.53
CA ALA A 26 14.80 21.19 -32.09
C ALA A 26 13.49 20.98 -31.33
N GLU A 27 12.63 20.13 -31.84
CA GLU A 27 11.49 19.61 -31.06
C GLU A 27 12.06 19.10 -29.74
N ALA A 28 11.58 19.66 -28.65
CA ALA A 28 11.91 19.19 -27.33
C ALA A 28 11.46 17.74 -27.24
N GLN A 29 12.39 16.80 -27.42
CA GLN A 29 12.14 15.38 -27.25
C GLN A 29 11.54 15.19 -25.88
N SER A 30 10.36 14.59 -25.82
CA SER A 30 9.78 14.14 -24.55
C SER A 30 10.86 13.34 -23.82
N PRO A 31 11.08 13.59 -22.54
CA PRO A 31 12.10 12.87 -21.79
C PRO A 31 11.85 11.37 -21.93
N PRO A 32 12.90 10.55 -22.10
CA PRO A 32 12.76 9.13 -22.30
C PRO A 32 11.95 8.54 -21.15
N VAL A 33 10.96 7.73 -21.49
CA VAL A 33 10.16 6.96 -20.53
C VAL A 33 11.11 6.01 -19.81
N GLU A 34 11.04 5.93 -18.48
CA GLU A 34 11.86 5.02 -17.67
C GLU A 34 11.68 3.59 -18.18
N SER A 35 12.79 2.92 -18.54
CA SER A 35 12.74 1.53 -18.94
C SER A 35 12.42 0.62 -17.75
N LYS A 36 11.89 -0.60 -18.03
CA LYS A 36 11.66 -1.62 -17.00
C LYS A 36 12.91 -1.90 -16.18
N GLN A 37 14.08 -2.00 -16.81
CA GLN A 37 15.36 -2.24 -16.12
C GLN A 37 15.73 -1.08 -15.18
N GLN A 38 15.54 0.16 -15.60
CA GLN A 38 15.77 1.34 -14.75
C GLN A 38 14.82 1.38 -13.56
N ARG A 39 13.52 1.11 -13.81
CA ARG A 39 12.52 1.00 -12.75
C ARG A 39 12.87 -0.12 -11.75
N ASP A 40 13.24 -1.29 -12.24
CA ASP A 40 13.61 -2.42 -11.38
C ASP A 40 14.85 -2.11 -10.53
N ALA A 41 15.84 -1.40 -11.08
CA ALA A 41 17.02 -0.95 -10.33
C ALA A 41 16.66 0.09 -9.26
N ARG A 42 15.78 1.05 -9.56
CA ARG A 42 15.28 2.07 -8.63
C ARG A 42 14.44 1.47 -7.51
N MET A 43 13.55 0.52 -7.83
CA MET A 43 12.65 -0.14 -6.89
C MET A 43 13.32 -1.23 -6.04
N LYS A 44 14.51 -1.69 -6.42
CA LYS A 44 15.19 -2.84 -5.79
C LYS A 44 15.30 -2.70 -4.28
N TRP A 45 15.84 -1.57 -3.79
CA TRP A 45 16.02 -1.35 -2.36
C TRP A 45 14.72 -1.40 -1.58
N TRP A 46 13.64 -0.86 -2.14
CA TRP A 46 12.32 -0.81 -1.52
C TRP A 46 11.69 -2.20 -1.45
N ARG A 47 11.76 -2.96 -2.55
CA ARG A 47 11.30 -4.35 -2.58
C ARG A 47 12.07 -5.24 -1.59
N GLU A 48 13.34 -4.95 -1.33
CA GLU A 48 14.17 -5.67 -0.36
C GLU A 48 13.91 -5.22 1.09
N ALA A 49 13.41 -4.01 1.29
CA ALA A 49 13.19 -3.41 2.61
C ALA A 49 12.05 -4.06 3.40
N ARG A 50 10.95 -4.40 2.79
CA ARG A 50 9.76 -5.06 3.33
C ARG A 50 9.05 -4.37 4.50
N LEU A 51 9.73 -3.57 5.33
CA LEU A 51 9.19 -3.01 6.56
C LEU A 51 9.62 -1.54 6.73
N GLY A 52 8.63 -0.65 6.86
CA GLY A 52 8.78 0.78 7.09
C GLY A 52 7.95 1.28 8.27
N LEU A 53 8.36 2.40 8.85
CA LEU A 53 7.61 3.12 9.88
C LEU A 53 6.85 4.28 9.26
N PHE A 54 5.54 4.33 9.43
CA PHE A 54 4.72 5.49 9.12
C PHE A 54 4.56 6.35 10.37
N ILE A 55 4.66 7.67 10.25
CA ILE A 55 4.48 8.59 11.37
C ILE A 55 3.42 9.61 10.99
N HIS A 56 2.23 9.51 11.60
CA HIS A 56 1.19 10.53 11.48
C HIS A 56 1.29 11.49 12.67
N TRP A 57 1.89 12.64 12.42
CA TRP A 57 2.10 13.63 13.45
C TRP A 57 1.82 15.05 12.96
N GLY A 58 1.10 15.83 13.73
CA GLY A 58 0.70 17.18 13.42
C GLY A 58 -0.03 17.85 14.56
N VAL A 59 -0.54 19.03 14.31
CA VAL A 59 -1.25 19.85 15.31
C VAL A 59 -2.54 19.19 15.82
N TYR A 60 -3.10 18.23 15.10
CA TYR A 60 -4.24 17.41 15.54
C TYR A 60 -3.95 16.56 16.78
N SER A 61 -2.67 16.35 17.13
CA SER A 61 -2.29 15.70 18.38
C SER A 61 -2.55 16.56 19.62
N VAL A 62 -2.77 17.87 19.47
CA VAL A 62 -3.09 18.79 20.59
C VAL A 62 -4.50 18.50 21.12
N PRO A 63 -5.57 18.54 20.29
CA PRO A 63 -6.91 18.17 20.76
C PRO A 63 -7.05 16.67 21.03
N ALA A 64 -6.17 15.83 20.51
CA ALA A 64 -6.07 14.40 20.80
C ALA A 64 -7.42 13.66 20.77
N GLY A 65 -8.26 13.96 19.78
CA GLY A 65 -9.57 13.36 19.59
C GLY A 65 -10.72 14.05 20.34
N THR A 66 -10.48 15.11 21.11
CA THR A 66 -11.53 15.80 21.90
C THR A 66 -11.69 17.27 21.44
N TYR A 67 -12.90 17.72 21.24
CA TYR A 67 -13.22 19.11 20.90
C TYR A 67 -14.43 19.60 21.71
N ASP A 68 -14.32 20.79 22.33
CA ASP A 68 -15.33 21.39 23.22
C ASP A 68 -15.87 20.38 24.26
N GLY A 69 -14.95 19.63 24.92
CA GLY A 69 -15.27 18.65 25.96
C GLY A 69 -15.92 17.35 25.44
N LYS A 70 -16.08 17.18 24.12
CA LYS A 70 -16.71 15.99 23.51
C LYS A 70 -15.67 15.17 22.75
N GLN A 71 -15.71 13.85 22.93
CA GLN A 71 -14.96 12.93 22.12
C GLN A 71 -15.49 12.94 20.67
N ILE A 72 -14.62 13.21 19.70
CA ILE A 72 -15.00 13.23 18.31
C ILE A 72 -14.80 11.82 17.72
N PRO A 73 -15.85 11.21 17.16
CA PRO A 73 -15.75 9.86 16.59
C PRO A 73 -14.82 9.80 15.39
N SER A 74 -14.43 8.55 14.99
CA SER A 74 -13.50 8.27 13.89
C SER A 74 -12.03 8.57 14.24
N ILE A 75 -11.17 8.81 13.27
CA ILE A 75 -9.71 8.90 13.39
C ILE A 75 -9.25 10.28 13.87
N GLY A 76 -8.15 10.31 14.64
CA GLY A 76 -7.72 11.52 15.36
C GLY A 76 -7.24 12.65 14.46
N GLU A 77 -6.52 12.35 13.40
CA GLU A 77 -6.01 13.32 12.42
C GLU A 77 -7.13 13.97 11.58
N TRP A 78 -8.32 13.39 11.58
CA TRP A 78 -9.51 13.96 10.93
C TRP A 78 -10.39 14.82 11.87
N ILE A 79 -9.91 15.12 13.08
CA ILE A 79 -10.70 15.82 14.09
C ILE A 79 -11.27 17.16 13.60
N MET A 80 -10.49 17.92 12.80
CA MET A 80 -10.94 19.19 12.25
C MET A 80 -12.18 19.02 11.37
N SER A 81 -12.19 18.03 10.49
CA SER A 81 -13.31 17.72 9.58
C SER A 81 -14.47 17.05 10.31
N ASN A 82 -14.19 16.06 11.17
CA ASN A 82 -15.25 15.31 11.87
C ASN A 82 -15.94 16.16 12.93
N GLY A 83 -15.19 17.02 13.64
CA GLY A 83 -15.71 17.97 14.61
C GLY A 83 -16.28 19.25 14.00
N LYS A 84 -16.18 19.43 12.66
CA LYS A 84 -16.54 20.69 11.97
C LYS A 84 -15.93 21.91 12.64
N ILE A 85 -14.66 21.79 13.09
CA ILE A 85 -13.97 22.85 13.81
C ILE A 85 -13.72 24.02 12.84
N PRO A 86 -14.19 25.23 13.16
CA PRO A 86 -13.96 26.40 12.32
C PRO A 86 -12.45 26.66 12.11
N VAL A 87 -12.07 27.08 10.90
CA VAL A 87 -10.67 27.33 10.53
C VAL A 87 -9.95 28.22 11.54
N ALA A 88 -10.58 29.32 11.94
CA ALA A 88 -10.02 30.25 12.93
C ALA A 88 -9.81 29.60 14.31
N ARG A 89 -10.69 28.69 14.72
CA ARG A 89 -10.55 27.94 16.00
C ARG A 89 -9.44 26.90 15.91
N TYR A 90 -9.34 26.19 14.80
CA TYR A 90 -8.29 25.20 14.59
C TYR A 90 -6.90 25.85 14.55
N ALA A 91 -6.80 27.05 13.96
CA ALA A 91 -5.56 27.84 13.88
C ALA A 91 -5.03 28.31 15.25
N GLU A 92 -5.77 28.11 16.34
CA GLU A 92 -5.29 28.38 17.71
C GLU A 92 -4.47 27.21 18.31
N TYR A 93 -4.65 25.97 17.79
CA TYR A 93 -3.91 24.81 18.32
C TYR A 93 -2.39 24.89 18.13
N PRO A 94 -1.83 25.44 17.04
CA PRO A 94 -0.38 25.63 16.93
C PRO A 94 0.24 26.40 18.10
N LYS A 95 -0.46 27.34 18.70
CA LYS A 95 0.03 28.09 19.89
C LYS A 95 0.26 27.20 21.11
N GLN A 96 -0.40 26.03 21.16
CA GLN A 96 -0.30 25.01 22.21
C GLN A 96 0.63 23.86 21.82
N PHE A 97 1.03 23.78 20.54
CA PHE A 97 1.88 22.71 20.02
C PHE A 97 3.35 23.02 20.30
N ASN A 98 3.84 22.51 21.43
CA ASN A 98 5.22 22.70 21.86
C ASN A 98 5.88 21.37 22.22
N PRO A 99 6.24 20.54 21.22
CA PRO A 99 6.74 19.17 21.42
C PRO A 99 8.20 19.14 21.90
N VAL A 100 8.47 19.69 23.08
CA VAL A 100 9.84 19.79 23.65
C VAL A 100 10.50 18.45 23.92
N LYS A 101 9.72 17.35 23.98
CA LYS A 101 10.23 15.99 24.15
C LYS A 101 10.56 15.30 22.84
N PHE A 102 10.34 15.96 21.69
CA PHE A 102 10.71 15.41 20.39
C PHE A 102 12.23 15.25 20.27
N ASP A 103 12.64 14.02 19.98
CA ASP A 103 14.01 13.64 19.70
C ASP A 103 14.05 12.76 18.45
N ALA A 104 14.47 13.36 17.33
CA ALA A 104 14.53 12.70 16.04
C ALA A 104 15.48 11.48 16.03
N GLU A 105 16.59 11.58 16.79
CA GLU A 105 17.55 10.47 16.86
C GLU A 105 16.97 9.26 17.61
N SER A 106 16.24 9.47 18.69
CA SER A 106 15.53 8.43 19.42
C SER A 106 14.47 7.74 18.56
N TRP A 107 13.73 8.49 17.74
CA TRP A 107 12.74 7.92 16.84
C TRP A 107 13.39 7.04 15.77
N VAL A 108 14.49 7.50 15.16
CA VAL A 108 15.23 6.71 14.18
C VAL A 108 15.81 5.43 14.78
N LYS A 109 16.38 5.52 15.99
CA LYS A 109 16.92 4.35 16.70
C LYS A 109 15.83 3.34 17.05
N LEU A 110 14.65 3.80 17.47
CA LEU A 110 13.50 2.93 17.73
C LEU A 110 13.06 2.20 16.45
N ALA A 111 12.95 2.93 15.32
CA ALA A 111 12.62 2.33 14.03
C ALA A 111 13.66 1.27 13.61
N GLN A 112 14.96 1.56 13.76
CA GLN A 112 16.02 0.61 13.48
C GLN A 112 15.96 -0.63 14.39
N ALA A 113 15.74 -0.43 15.68
CA ALA A 113 15.59 -1.50 16.66
C ALA A 113 14.39 -2.41 16.35
N ALA A 114 13.31 -1.83 15.81
CA ALA A 114 12.14 -2.57 15.33
C ALA A 114 12.38 -3.30 13.99
N GLY A 115 13.52 -3.08 13.34
CA GLY A 115 13.86 -3.68 12.04
C GLY A 115 13.40 -2.88 10.82
N MET A 116 12.85 -1.66 11.00
CA MET A 116 12.41 -0.81 9.90
C MET A 116 13.59 -0.39 9.02
N LYS A 117 13.37 -0.28 7.72
CA LYS A 117 14.38 0.10 6.72
C LYS A 117 14.19 1.50 6.18
N TYR A 118 13.02 2.07 6.37
CA TYR A 118 12.68 3.44 5.99
C TYR A 118 11.60 3.99 6.92
N ILE A 119 11.49 5.31 6.92
CA ILE A 119 10.49 6.08 7.66
C ILE A 119 9.74 6.94 6.64
N VAL A 120 8.41 6.99 6.74
CA VAL A 120 7.57 7.99 6.05
C VAL A 120 6.87 8.82 7.10
N ILE A 121 6.97 10.16 7.02
CA ILE A 121 6.32 11.07 7.98
C ILE A 121 5.39 12.05 7.28
N THR A 122 4.26 12.37 7.90
CA THR A 122 3.37 13.44 7.43
C THR A 122 4.09 14.79 7.45
N SER A 123 4.54 15.28 6.29
CA SER A 123 5.08 16.64 6.17
C SER A 123 3.96 17.68 6.19
N LYS A 124 2.80 17.39 5.59
CA LYS A 124 1.54 18.14 5.72
C LYS A 124 0.36 17.19 5.55
N HIS A 125 -0.51 17.10 6.55
CA HIS A 125 -1.76 16.34 6.49
C HIS A 125 -2.93 17.22 6.00
N HIS A 126 -4.15 16.69 5.97
CA HIS A 126 -5.36 17.35 5.46
C HIS A 126 -5.76 18.61 6.23
N ASP A 127 -5.31 18.77 7.47
CA ASP A 127 -5.52 19.98 8.25
C ASP A 127 -4.73 21.20 7.77
N GLY A 128 -3.86 21.01 6.77
CA GLY A 128 -3.06 22.05 6.14
C GLY A 128 -1.82 22.48 6.93
N PHE A 129 -1.57 21.90 8.12
CA PHE A 129 -0.43 22.28 8.95
C PHE A 129 0.87 21.61 8.46
N ALA A 130 1.88 22.43 8.12
CA ALA A 130 3.17 21.94 7.68
C ALA A 130 4.12 21.68 8.85
N MET A 131 4.66 20.47 8.96
CA MET A 131 5.63 20.06 9.98
C MET A 131 7.07 20.49 9.64
N PHE A 132 7.23 21.41 8.69
CA PHE A 132 8.49 21.95 8.21
C PHE A 132 8.37 23.45 7.98
N LYS A 133 9.51 24.16 7.88
CA LYS A 133 9.54 25.59 7.53
C LYS A 133 9.14 25.77 6.07
N SER A 134 7.93 26.27 5.84
CA SER A 134 7.39 26.58 4.53
C SER A 134 7.40 28.08 4.25
N SER A 135 7.82 28.47 3.05
CA SER A 135 7.71 29.85 2.55
C SER A 135 6.33 30.11 1.93
N ALA A 136 5.60 29.06 1.57
CA ALA A 136 4.28 29.15 0.92
C ALA A 136 3.14 29.41 1.91
N SER A 137 3.33 29.10 3.19
CA SER A 137 2.31 29.32 4.22
C SER A 137 2.94 29.52 5.60
N PRO A 138 2.48 30.52 6.38
CA PRO A 138 2.89 30.68 7.79
C PRO A 138 2.25 29.64 8.71
N PHE A 139 1.29 28.86 8.24
CA PHE A 139 0.65 27.79 9.01
C PHE A 139 1.55 26.56 9.07
N ASN A 140 2.68 26.69 9.77
CA ASN A 140 3.71 25.68 9.88
C ASN A 140 4.33 25.66 11.29
N ILE A 141 5.01 24.55 11.62
CA ILE A 141 5.55 24.29 12.95
C ILE A 141 6.57 25.34 13.41
N VAL A 142 7.33 25.94 12.49
CA VAL A 142 8.36 26.94 12.84
C VAL A 142 7.74 28.30 13.09
N ASP A 143 6.79 28.73 12.26
CA ASP A 143 6.23 30.08 12.35
C ASP A 143 5.09 30.18 13.36
N ALA A 144 4.19 29.20 13.37
CA ALA A 144 2.94 29.25 14.12
C ALA A 144 3.03 28.70 15.55
N THR A 145 4.10 28.00 15.93
CA THR A 145 4.22 27.36 17.25
C THR A 145 5.28 28.00 18.14
N PRO A 146 5.22 27.85 19.48
CA PRO A 146 6.32 28.24 20.37
C PRO A 146 7.56 27.35 20.20
N PHE A 147 7.45 26.17 19.60
CA PHE A 147 8.52 25.19 19.41
C PHE A 147 9.65 25.68 18.51
N LYS A 148 9.33 26.40 17.44
CA LYS A 148 10.28 27.08 16.53
C LYS A 148 11.34 26.18 15.88
N ARG A 149 11.17 24.86 15.88
CA ARG A 149 12.10 23.91 15.27
C ARG A 149 11.47 23.24 14.06
N ASP A 150 12.30 22.90 13.05
CA ASP A 150 11.87 22.20 11.84
C ASP A 150 12.02 20.68 12.03
N VAL A 151 10.91 20.01 12.28
CA VAL A 151 10.86 18.56 12.54
C VAL A 151 11.40 17.75 11.37
N ILE A 152 11.05 18.15 10.13
CA ILE A 152 11.50 17.41 8.94
C ILE A 152 12.99 17.56 8.76
N ALA A 153 13.56 18.74 9.02
CA ALA A 153 15.01 18.96 8.95
C ALA A 153 15.75 18.09 9.98
N GLU A 154 15.27 18.06 11.22
CA GLU A 154 15.90 17.25 12.28
C GLU A 154 15.79 15.76 12.01
N LEU A 155 14.63 15.29 11.57
CA LEU A 155 14.45 13.88 11.21
C LEU A 155 15.31 13.47 10.02
N ALA A 156 15.42 14.34 8.99
CA ALA A 156 16.29 14.09 7.85
C ALA A 156 17.77 13.98 8.25
N ALA A 157 18.22 14.88 9.15
CA ALA A 157 19.58 14.81 9.71
C ALA A 157 19.84 13.52 10.50
N ALA A 158 18.89 13.12 11.36
CA ALA A 158 18.98 11.88 12.10
C ALA A 158 18.96 10.64 11.18
N CYS A 159 18.07 10.61 10.19
CA CYS A 159 18.01 9.55 9.18
C CYS A 159 19.35 9.43 8.43
N LYS A 160 19.91 10.54 7.98
CA LYS A 160 21.23 10.56 7.32
C LYS A 160 22.33 10.03 8.22
N LYS A 161 22.37 10.48 9.49
CA LYS A 161 23.37 10.04 10.50
C LYS A 161 23.33 8.53 10.72
N HIS A 162 22.15 7.94 10.76
CA HIS A 162 21.94 6.53 11.06
C HIS A 162 21.74 5.64 9.83
N GLY A 163 21.87 6.17 8.62
CA GLY A 163 21.67 5.39 7.38
C GLY A 163 20.22 4.93 7.17
N MET A 164 19.24 5.57 7.82
CA MET A 164 17.82 5.34 7.61
C MET A 164 17.33 6.10 6.38
N LYS A 165 16.48 5.48 5.57
CA LYS A 165 15.88 6.13 4.40
C LYS A 165 14.67 6.93 4.83
N LEU A 166 14.52 8.16 4.30
CA LEU A 166 13.40 9.05 4.62
C LEU A 166 12.46 9.23 3.44
N GLY A 167 11.20 8.93 3.65
CA GLY A 167 10.06 9.29 2.80
C GLY A 167 9.21 10.37 3.47
N LEU A 168 8.47 11.11 2.67
CA LEU A 168 7.57 12.16 3.11
C LEU A 168 6.16 11.92 2.58
N TYR A 169 5.17 11.97 3.47
CA TYR A 169 3.77 12.04 3.09
C TYR A 169 3.37 13.50 2.85
N TYR A 170 2.57 13.74 1.82
CA TYR A 170 2.02 15.06 1.55
C TYR A 170 0.58 14.96 1.01
N SER A 171 -0.36 15.63 1.68
CA SER A 171 -1.75 15.77 1.23
C SER A 171 -1.84 16.87 0.18
N GLN A 172 -1.77 16.49 -1.11
CA GLN A 172 -1.68 17.44 -2.23
C GLN A 172 -3.00 18.14 -2.57
N ALA A 173 -4.10 17.45 -2.39
CA ALA A 173 -5.42 17.93 -2.80
C ALA A 173 -6.26 18.39 -1.61
N GLN A 174 -6.34 17.57 -0.56
CA GLN A 174 -7.15 17.85 0.59
C GLN A 174 -6.41 18.75 1.57
N ASP A 175 -7.01 19.90 1.86
CA ASP A 175 -6.47 20.90 2.79
C ASP A 175 -7.64 21.70 3.37
N TRP A 176 -7.84 21.58 4.67
CA TRP A 176 -9.00 22.20 5.34
C TRP A 176 -8.73 23.60 5.87
N HIS A 177 -7.47 24.04 5.86
CA HIS A 177 -7.06 25.35 6.34
C HIS A 177 -7.01 26.40 5.23
N HIS A 178 -6.37 26.06 4.10
CA HIS A 178 -6.14 27.01 3.03
C HIS A 178 -7.39 27.14 2.13
N PRO A 179 -7.75 28.37 1.71
CA PRO A 179 -8.85 28.59 0.76
C PRO A 179 -8.63 27.81 -0.54
N GLY A 180 -9.64 27.10 -0.98
CA GLY A 180 -9.61 26.29 -2.21
C GLY A 180 -9.07 24.88 -2.03
N GLY A 181 -8.50 24.52 -0.90
CA GLY A 181 -8.18 23.13 -0.58
C GLY A 181 -9.45 22.26 -0.59
N ALA A 182 -9.33 21.04 -1.12
CA ALA A 182 -10.48 20.12 -1.18
C ALA A 182 -10.89 19.65 0.22
N ALA A 183 -12.17 19.40 0.40
CA ALA A 183 -12.71 18.75 1.59
C ALA A 183 -13.65 17.62 1.14
N MET A 184 -13.24 16.37 1.28
CA MET A 184 -13.96 15.19 0.78
C MET A 184 -15.40 15.08 1.31
N ARG A 185 -15.66 15.63 2.52
CA ARG A 185 -17.00 15.66 3.15
C ARG A 185 -17.71 17.00 3.01
N GLY A 186 -17.28 17.85 2.06
CA GLY A 186 -17.79 19.21 1.87
C GLY A 186 -17.15 20.22 2.84
N GLN A 187 -17.16 21.48 2.43
CA GLN A 187 -16.71 22.61 3.24
C GLN A 187 -17.72 22.89 4.35
N TRP A 188 -17.26 23.28 5.53
CA TRP A 188 -18.10 23.62 6.70
C TRP A 188 -17.83 25.03 7.23
N ASP A 189 -16.81 25.71 6.67
CA ASP A 189 -16.44 27.07 7.03
C ASP A 189 -16.27 27.92 5.76
N LYS A 190 -16.75 29.16 5.79
CA LYS A 190 -16.60 30.11 4.67
C LYS A 190 -15.13 30.41 4.33
N ALA A 191 -14.23 30.31 5.32
CA ALA A 191 -12.80 30.50 5.12
C ALA A 191 -12.17 29.45 4.20
N GLN A 192 -12.80 28.30 3.99
CA GLN A 192 -12.34 27.23 3.08
C GLN A 192 -12.69 27.52 1.61
N ALA A 193 -13.57 28.50 1.35
CA ALA A 193 -13.99 28.83 -0.02
C ALA A 193 -12.82 29.44 -0.81
N GLY A 194 -12.62 28.94 -2.03
CA GLY A 194 -11.55 29.41 -2.91
C GLY A 194 -11.38 28.54 -4.15
N SER A 195 -10.42 28.90 -4.98
CA SER A 195 -10.05 28.13 -6.17
C SER A 195 -9.04 27.04 -5.81
N MET A 196 -9.34 25.79 -6.17
CA MET A 196 -8.41 24.69 -5.98
C MET A 196 -7.15 24.85 -6.85
N ASP A 197 -7.26 25.45 -8.02
CA ASP A 197 -6.10 25.71 -8.88
C ASP A 197 -5.17 26.73 -8.25
N GLU A 198 -5.73 27.80 -7.62
CA GLU A 198 -4.93 28.75 -6.86
C GLU A 198 -4.26 28.14 -5.63
N TYR A 199 -4.96 27.29 -4.89
CA TYR A 199 -4.38 26.55 -3.76
C TYR A 199 -3.20 25.68 -4.22
N ILE A 200 -3.39 24.92 -5.30
CA ILE A 200 -2.31 24.08 -5.86
C ILE A 200 -1.11 24.93 -6.27
N ASP A 201 -1.34 26.05 -6.99
CA ASP A 201 -0.26 26.88 -7.50
C ASP A 201 0.46 27.68 -6.40
N LYS A 202 -0.27 28.16 -5.40
CA LYS A 202 0.28 29.06 -4.36
C LYS A 202 0.77 28.30 -3.11
N VAL A 203 0.25 27.11 -2.84
CA VAL A 203 0.55 26.36 -1.61
C VAL A 203 1.14 24.99 -1.92
N ALA A 204 0.40 24.11 -2.59
CA ALA A 204 0.76 22.70 -2.67
C ALA A 204 2.03 22.47 -3.53
N VAL A 205 2.10 23.01 -4.73
CA VAL A 205 3.27 22.87 -5.62
C VAL A 205 4.53 23.51 -5.02
N PRO A 206 4.50 24.74 -4.46
CA PRO A 206 5.65 25.31 -3.75
C PRO A 206 6.10 24.46 -2.56
N GLN A 207 5.18 23.97 -1.71
CA GLN A 207 5.53 23.13 -0.56
C GLN A 207 6.15 21.80 -0.98
N VAL A 208 5.61 21.13 -2.01
CA VAL A 208 6.20 19.90 -2.55
C VAL A 208 7.61 20.16 -3.09
N LYS A 209 7.82 21.28 -3.78
CA LYS A 209 9.18 21.69 -4.21
C LYS A 209 10.10 21.88 -3.01
N GLU A 210 9.63 22.53 -1.95
CA GLU A 210 10.41 22.73 -0.72
C GLU A 210 10.86 21.42 -0.09
N ILE A 211 9.93 20.47 0.11
CA ILE A 211 10.26 19.20 0.76
C ILE A 211 11.16 18.30 -0.09
N LEU A 212 11.11 18.42 -1.42
CA LEU A 212 11.98 17.66 -2.32
C LEU A 212 13.35 18.31 -2.55
N THR A 213 13.60 19.55 -2.07
CA THR A 213 14.87 20.25 -2.30
C THR A 213 15.63 20.63 -1.03
N LYS A 214 14.95 20.75 0.12
CA LYS A 214 15.56 21.28 1.34
C LYS A 214 16.16 20.23 2.28
N TYR A 215 15.68 18.99 2.24
CA TYR A 215 15.94 17.99 3.29
C TYR A 215 16.85 16.83 2.87
N GLY A 216 17.60 17.01 1.77
CA GLY A 216 18.50 15.99 1.25
C GLY A 216 17.78 14.89 0.46
N PRO A 217 18.32 13.67 0.40
CA PRO A 217 17.71 12.60 -0.35
C PRO A 217 16.38 12.16 0.27
N ILE A 218 15.29 12.33 -0.49
CA ILE A 218 13.97 11.77 -0.18
C ILE A 218 13.75 10.57 -1.09
N VAL A 219 13.46 9.41 -0.48
CA VAL A 219 13.36 8.15 -1.23
C VAL A 219 11.95 7.81 -1.64
N GLU A 220 10.96 8.37 -0.94
CA GLU A 220 9.53 8.12 -1.17
C GLU A 220 8.71 9.39 -0.95
N LEU A 221 7.79 9.67 -1.86
CA LEU A 221 6.76 10.69 -1.69
C LEU A 221 5.39 10.02 -1.70
N TRP A 222 4.76 10.05 -0.54
CA TRP A 222 3.49 9.40 -0.28
C TRP A 222 2.35 10.41 -0.43
N TRP A 223 1.62 10.36 -1.54
CA TRP A 223 0.43 11.17 -1.82
C TRP A 223 -0.79 10.61 -1.10
N ASP A 224 -1.78 11.47 -0.82
CA ASP A 224 -3.02 10.99 -0.21
C ASP A 224 -4.26 11.77 -0.65
N THR A 225 -5.39 11.07 -0.61
CA THR A 225 -6.75 11.58 -0.83
C THR A 225 -6.84 12.54 -2.02
N PRO A 226 -6.81 12.05 -3.28
CA PRO A 226 -6.73 12.87 -4.49
C PRO A 226 -8.07 13.54 -4.86
N THR A 227 -8.84 14.01 -3.88
CA THR A 227 -10.14 14.63 -4.06
C THR A 227 -10.04 15.86 -4.97
N GLY A 228 -10.77 15.85 -6.09
CA GLY A 228 -10.77 16.95 -7.05
C GLY A 228 -9.50 17.08 -7.91
N MET A 229 -8.56 16.11 -7.85
CA MET A 229 -7.39 16.09 -8.72
C MET A 229 -7.79 15.71 -10.15
N THR A 230 -7.59 16.65 -11.08
CA THR A 230 -7.69 16.41 -12.52
C THR A 230 -6.33 16.09 -13.11
N LYS A 231 -6.29 15.68 -14.38
CA LYS A 231 -5.04 15.42 -15.12
C LYS A 231 -4.15 16.68 -15.17
N GLU A 232 -4.75 17.85 -15.38
CA GLU A 232 -4.06 19.14 -15.46
C GLU A 232 -3.47 19.53 -14.10
N ARG A 233 -4.19 19.28 -13.00
CA ARG A 233 -3.70 19.54 -11.65
C ARG A 233 -2.56 18.60 -11.28
N ALA A 234 -2.70 17.31 -11.56
CA ALA A 234 -1.64 16.32 -11.33
C ALA A 234 -0.38 16.64 -12.16
N ALA A 235 -0.53 17.08 -13.40
CA ALA A 235 0.58 17.44 -14.28
C ALA A 235 1.50 18.53 -13.69
N LYS A 236 1.00 19.40 -12.80
CA LYS A 236 1.80 20.45 -12.13
C LYS A 236 2.84 19.85 -11.16
N PHE A 237 2.60 18.66 -10.64
CA PHE A 237 3.51 17.97 -9.70
C PHE A 237 4.54 17.10 -10.40
N LEU A 238 4.26 16.57 -11.59
CA LEU A 238 5.15 15.62 -12.28
C LEU A 238 6.58 16.13 -12.51
N PRO A 239 6.82 17.42 -12.88
CA PRO A 239 8.18 17.94 -13.01
C PRO A 239 8.97 17.93 -11.69
N LEU A 240 8.28 18.05 -10.54
CA LEU A 240 8.92 18.08 -9.22
C LEU A 240 9.48 16.72 -8.83
N LEU A 241 8.87 15.62 -9.29
CA LEU A 241 9.35 14.26 -9.00
C LEU A 241 10.76 14.03 -9.54
N LYS A 242 11.15 14.72 -10.60
CA LYS A 242 12.50 14.65 -11.21
C LYS A 242 13.58 15.32 -10.36
N LEU A 243 13.22 16.10 -9.34
CA LEU A 243 14.18 16.71 -8.41
C LEU A 243 14.88 15.65 -7.53
N GLN A 244 14.29 14.46 -7.42
CA GLN A 244 14.83 13.32 -6.70
C GLN A 244 14.87 12.09 -7.64
N PRO A 245 16.03 11.76 -8.23
CA PRO A 245 16.11 10.76 -9.32
C PRO A 245 15.77 9.32 -8.90
N HIS A 246 15.77 9.04 -7.60
CA HIS A 246 15.46 7.73 -7.04
C HIS A 246 14.14 7.70 -6.27
N LEU A 247 13.32 8.75 -6.43
CA LEU A 247 12.05 8.88 -5.75
C LEU A 247 11.08 7.77 -6.17
N ILE A 248 10.42 7.20 -5.18
CA ILE A 248 9.30 6.26 -5.35
C ILE A 248 8.03 7.01 -4.98
N VAL A 249 6.96 6.81 -5.73
CA VAL A 249 5.67 7.45 -5.47
C VAL A 249 4.54 6.44 -5.47
N ASN A 250 3.57 6.64 -4.59
CA ASN A 250 2.37 5.79 -4.57
C ASN A 250 1.33 6.22 -5.62
N ASN A 251 0.26 5.45 -5.74
CA ASN A 251 -0.82 5.64 -6.72
C ASN A 251 -1.87 6.68 -6.33
N ARG A 252 -1.61 7.55 -5.32
CA ARG A 252 -2.64 8.48 -4.79
C ARG A 252 -2.45 9.94 -5.22
N LEU A 253 -1.63 10.24 -6.24
CA LEU A 253 -1.57 11.61 -6.78
C LEU A 253 -2.90 12.04 -7.42
N GLY A 254 -3.62 11.11 -8.04
CA GLY A 254 -4.84 11.37 -8.80
C GLY A 254 -4.57 11.78 -10.25
N GLY A 255 -5.63 12.24 -10.95
CA GLY A 255 -5.51 12.67 -12.34
C GLY A 255 -5.10 11.57 -13.33
N GLY A 256 -5.28 10.28 -12.99
CA GLY A 256 -4.88 9.15 -13.83
C GLY A 256 -3.38 8.79 -13.72
N VAL A 257 -2.67 9.29 -12.73
CA VAL A 257 -1.26 8.93 -12.48
C VAL A 257 -1.19 7.66 -11.63
N GLU A 258 -0.62 6.59 -12.17
CA GLU A 258 -0.57 5.28 -11.51
C GLU A 258 0.44 5.19 -10.35
N GLY A 259 1.56 5.91 -10.43
CA GLY A 259 2.66 5.79 -9.46
C GLY A 259 3.47 4.51 -9.62
N ASP A 260 4.34 4.23 -8.63
CA ASP A 260 5.22 3.06 -8.62
C ASP A 260 4.60 1.87 -7.88
N MET A 261 3.73 2.12 -6.92
CA MET A 261 3.14 1.11 -6.06
C MET A 261 1.70 1.44 -5.69
N SER A 262 0.90 0.41 -5.47
CA SER A 262 -0.44 0.51 -4.87
C SER A 262 -0.36 0.53 -3.35
N THR A 263 -1.33 1.17 -2.68
CA THR A 263 -1.33 1.32 -1.23
C THR A 263 -2.63 0.79 -0.59
N PRO A 264 -2.75 -0.54 -0.43
CA PRO A 264 -3.83 -1.13 0.35
C PRO A 264 -3.81 -0.59 1.78
N GLU A 265 -4.95 -0.05 2.22
CA GLU A 265 -5.05 0.60 3.52
C GLU A 265 -5.92 -0.21 4.48
N GLN A 266 -5.37 -0.58 5.65
CA GLN A 266 -6.01 -1.35 6.71
C GLN A 266 -6.42 -2.79 6.31
N PHE A 267 -5.96 -3.29 5.18
CA PHE A 267 -6.19 -4.68 4.77
C PHE A 267 -5.00 -5.25 4.00
N ILE A 268 -4.85 -6.56 4.03
CA ILE A 268 -3.84 -7.29 3.27
C ILE A 268 -4.52 -7.97 2.09
N PRO A 269 -4.05 -7.75 0.84
CA PRO A 269 -4.56 -8.50 -0.30
C PRO A 269 -4.55 -10.01 -0.05
N ALA A 270 -5.61 -10.72 -0.42
CA ALA A 270 -5.72 -12.16 -0.12
C ALA A 270 -4.53 -12.95 -0.68
N THR A 271 -4.12 -12.67 -1.92
CA THR A 271 -3.01 -13.36 -2.61
C THR A 271 -1.93 -12.41 -3.16
N GLY A 272 -1.82 -11.20 -2.59
CA GLY A 272 -0.99 -10.13 -3.15
C GLY A 272 -1.68 -9.40 -4.31
N ILE A 273 -0.93 -8.59 -5.05
CA ILE A 273 -1.41 -7.90 -6.25
C ILE A 273 -0.56 -8.39 -7.43
N PRO A 274 -1.09 -9.27 -8.29
CA PRO A 274 -0.31 -9.84 -9.39
C PRO A 274 0.28 -8.75 -10.29
N GLY A 275 1.59 -8.85 -10.55
CA GLY A 275 2.30 -7.94 -11.45
C GLY A 275 2.54 -6.52 -10.94
N LYS A 276 2.07 -6.15 -9.73
CA LYS A 276 2.22 -4.81 -9.16
C LYS A 276 3.00 -4.83 -7.85
N ASP A 277 3.82 -3.81 -7.64
CA ASP A 277 4.38 -3.50 -6.33
C ASP A 277 3.30 -2.90 -5.43
N PHE A 278 3.30 -3.24 -4.14
CA PHE A 278 2.32 -2.69 -3.19
C PHE A 278 2.88 -2.52 -1.78
N GLU A 279 2.35 -1.54 -1.09
CA GLU A 279 2.68 -1.22 0.30
C GLU A 279 1.41 -1.17 1.14
N VAL A 280 1.28 -2.10 2.06
CA VAL A 280 0.15 -2.11 2.99
C VAL A 280 0.42 -1.12 4.12
N CYS A 281 -0.39 -0.09 4.24
CA CYS A 281 -0.32 0.82 5.38
C CYS A 281 -1.40 0.48 6.42
N MET A 282 -0.99 0.38 7.70
CA MET A 282 -1.89 0.08 8.82
C MET A 282 -1.52 0.84 10.08
N THR A 283 -2.54 1.11 10.89
CA THR A 283 -2.40 1.61 12.26
C THR A 283 -2.09 0.48 13.23
N MET A 284 -1.44 0.82 14.36
CA MET A 284 -1.29 -0.11 15.50
C MET A 284 -2.56 -0.20 16.37
N ASN A 285 -3.39 0.84 16.31
CA ASN A 285 -4.67 1.00 16.99
C ASN A 285 -5.77 1.37 15.96
N ASP A 286 -6.82 2.11 16.34
CA ASP A 286 -7.92 2.46 15.42
C ASP A 286 -7.70 3.79 14.68
N THR A 287 -6.59 4.51 14.94
CA THR A 287 -6.34 5.86 14.42
C THR A 287 -4.92 6.02 13.88
N TRP A 288 -4.71 6.93 12.90
CA TRP A 288 -3.39 7.28 12.39
C TRP A 288 -2.70 8.29 13.31
N GLY A 289 -3.32 9.45 13.54
CA GLY A 289 -2.85 10.46 14.47
C GLY A 289 -3.23 10.15 15.91
N PHE A 290 -2.52 10.73 16.87
CA PHE A 290 -2.73 10.48 18.30
C PHE A 290 -4.15 10.82 18.78
N LYS A 291 -4.75 9.89 19.51
CA LYS A 291 -6.06 10.03 20.13
C LYS A 291 -5.98 9.48 21.56
N SER A 292 -6.22 10.32 22.54
CA SER A 292 -5.91 10.01 23.95
C SER A 292 -6.71 8.86 24.56
N TYR A 293 -7.86 8.56 24.00
CA TYR A 293 -8.78 7.50 24.48
C TYR A 293 -8.85 6.29 23.54
N ASP A 294 -8.00 6.23 22.50
CA ASP A 294 -7.88 5.03 21.66
C ASP A 294 -6.89 4.04 22.28
N ASN A 295 -7.45 2.98 22.85
CA ASN A 295 -6.69 1.92 23.50
C ASN A 295 -6.88 0.54 22.84
N ASN A 296 -7.44 0.50 21.64
CA ASN A 296 -7.65 -0.75 20.90
C ASN A 296 -6.39 -1.15 20.12
N TRP A 297 -5.37 -1.60 20.82
CA TRP A 297 -4.07 -1.92 20.26
C TRP A 297 -4.02 -3.34 19.67
N LYS A 298 -3.54 -3.47 18.44
CA LYS A 298 -3.14 -4.76 17.86
C LYS A 298 -2.05 -5.39 18.73
N SER A 299 -2.06 -6.71 18.89
CA SER A 299 -1.01 -7.42 19.63
C SER A 299 0.31 -7.45 18.85
N ALA A 300 1.42 -7.69 19.54
CA ALA A 300 2.70 -7.94 18.88
C ALA A 300 2.65 -9.17 17.96
N GLU A 301 1.92 -10.21 18.39
CA GLU A 301 1.66 -11.41 17.57
C GLU A 301 0.99 -11.04 16.25
N ASP A 302 -0.12 -10.29 16.29
CA ASP A 302 -0.85 -9.86 15.10
C ASP A 302 0.05 -9.04 14.15
N LEU A 303 0.89 -8.14 14.68
CA LEU A 303 1.80 -7.31 13.88
C LEU A 303 2.94 -8.12 13.24
N ILE A 304 3.51 -9.10 13.95
CA ILE A 304 4.56 -10.00 13.43
C ILE A 304 3.96 -10.88 12.33
N GLN A 305 2.80 -11.50 12.57
CA GLN A 305 2.13 -12.33 11.57
C GLN A 305 1.69 -11.53 10.34
N LYS A 306 1.25 -10.27 10.50
CA LYS A 306 0.97 -9.36 9.38
C LYS A 306 2.23 -9.00 8.58
N THR A 307 3.35 -8.75 9.26
CA THR A 307 4.65 -8.51 8.59
C THR A 307 4.99 -9.67 7.68
N THR A 308 4.88 -10.88 8.20
CA THR A 308 5.13 -12.11 7.45
C THR A 308 4.12 -12.32 6.33
N ASP A 309 2.83 -12.11 6.60
CA ASP A 309 1.77 -12.28 5.59
C ASP A 309 1.96 -11.34 4.40
N ILE A 310 2.26 -10.07 4.65
CA ILE A 310 2.52 -9.07 3.60
C ILE A 310 3.77 -9.44 2.81
N ALA A 311 4.88 -9.79 3.49
CA ALA A 311 6.13 -10.19 2.84
C ALA A 311 5.96 -11.46 2.00
N SER A 312 5.16 -12.44 2.47
CA SER A 312 4.85 -13.68 1.74
C SER A 312 4.12 -13.46 0.43
N LYS A 313 3.50 -12.31 0.25
CA LYS A 313 2.77 -11.86 -0.93
C LYS A 313 3.55 -10.86 -1.79
N GLY A 314 4.81 -10.57 -1.39
CA GLY A 314 5.71 -9.68 -2.12
C GLY A 314 5.54 -8.19 -1.82
N GLY A 315 4.68 -7.82 -0.86
CA GLY A 315 4.43 -6.44 -0.47
C GLY A 315 5.37 -5.90 0.60
N ASN A 316 5.32 -4.59 0.80
CA ASN A 316 5.92 -3.90 1.94
C ASN A 316 4.86 -3.59 3.00
N PHE A 317 5.27 -3.56 4.26
CA PHE A 317 4.43 -3.14 5.38
C PHE A 317 4.89 -1.79 5.90
N LEU A 318 4.03 -0.78 5.82
CA LEU A 318 4.23 0.56 6.38
C LEU A 318 3.36 0.69 7.64
N LEU A 319 3.96 0.44 8.80
CA LEU A 319 3.27 0.37 10.09
C LEU A 319 3.30 1.73 10.80
N ASN A 320 2.12 2.22 11.21
CA ASN A 320 1.95 3.57 11.72
C ASN A 320 2.14 3.71 13.23
N VAL A 321 2.73 4.85 13.62
CA VAL A 321 2.67 5.41 14.96
C VAL A 321 2.10 6.84 14.91
N GLY A 322 1.35 7.23 15.95
CA GLY A 322 0.80 8.58 16.11
C GLY A 322 1.40 9.25 17.36
N PRO A 323 2.45 10.07 17.24
CA PRO A 323 3.05 10.74 18.37
C PRO A 323 2.14 11.74 19.07
N THR A 324 2.33 11.93 20.38
CA THR A 324 1.62 12.89 21.21
C THR A 324 2.01 14.33 20.87
N SER A 325 1.25 15.32 21.35
CA SER A 325 1.58 16.74 21.19
C SER A 325 2.86 17.17 21.91
N GLU A 326 3.39 16.33 22.81
CA GLU A 326 4.68 16.56 23.48
C GLU A 326 5.88 16.04 22.67
N GLY A 327 5.64 15.28 21.59
CA GLY A 327 6.68 14.68 20.73
C GLY A 327 7.11 13.27 21.17
N LEU A 328 6.26 12.54 21.89
CA LEU A 328 6.53 11.17 22.33
C LEU A 328 5.76 10.16 21.48
N ILE A 329 6.42 9.10 21.04
CA ILE A 329 5.74 7.92 20.53
C ILE A 329 5.08 7.22 21.72
N PRO A 330 3.76 6.90 21.67
CA PRO A 330 3.05 6.28 22.78
C PRO A 330 3.70 4.97 23.23
N GLN A 331 3.78 4.78 24.55
CA GLN A 331 4.43 3.60 25.15
C GLN A 331 3.90 2.25 24.59
N PRO A 332 2.59 2.07 24.38
CA PRO A 332 2.09 0.84 23.74
C PRO A 332 2.62 0.60 22.32
N SER A 333 2.93 1.65 21.55
CA SER A 333 3.60 1.53 20.26
C SER A 333 5.06 1.12 20.40
N VAL A 334 5.78 1.71 21.37
CA VAL A 334 7.19 1.36 21.64
C VAL A 334 7.32 -0.12 21.99
N GLU A 335 6.48 -0.63 22.89
CA GLU A 335 6.49 -2.04 23.31
C GLU A 335 6.28 -3.01 22.14
N ARG A 336 5.40 -2.68 21.20
CA ARG A 336 5.14 -3.48 20.02
C ARG A 336 6.29 -3.45 19.03
N LEU A 337 6.88 -2.28 18.82
CA LEU A 337 8.06 -2.11 17.97
C LEU A 337 9.25 -2.89 18.53
N GLU A 338 9.46 -2.87 19.85
CA GLU A 338 10.52 -3.65 20.50
C GLU A 338 10.29 -5.17 20.38
N ALA A 339 9.03 -5.62 20.53
CA ALA A 339 8.68 -7.02 20.36
C ALA A 339 8.90 -7.49 18.91
N MET A 340 8.47 -6.69 17.94
CA MET A 340 8.76 -6.95 16.51
C MET A 340 10.28 -7.02 16.26
N GLY A 341 11.04 -6.08 16.83
CA GLY A 341 12.48 -6.04 16.69
C GLY A 341 13.19 -7.27 17.25
N LYS A 342 12.73 -7.81 18.39
CA LYS A 342 13.25 -9.05 18.96
C LYS A 342 13.05 -10.23 18.01
N TRP A 343 11.86 -10.35 17.43
CA TRP A 343 11.55 -11.41 16.45
C TRP A 343 12.36 -11.24 15.16
N ILE A 344 12.42 -10.01 14.61
CA ILE A 344 13.17 -9.67 13.39
C ILE A 344 14.66 -9.91 13.53
N LYS A 345 15.24 -9.67 14.69
CA LYS A 345 16.67 -9.92 14.95
C LYS A 345 17.06 -11.39 14.71
N VAL A 346 16.15 -12.31 14.97
CA VAL A 346 16.33 -13.75 14.77
C VAL A 346 15.95 -14.16 13.35
N ASN A 347 14.82 -13.64 12.85
CA ASN A 347 14.16 -14.15 11.65
C ASN A 347 14.24 -13.23 10.43
N GLY A 348 14.91 -12.07 10.52
CA GLY A 348 14.93 -11.05 9.46
C GLY A 348 15.41 -11.54 8.09
N GLU A 349 16.24 -12.60 8.04
CA GLU A 349 16.67 -13.25 6.79
C GLU A 349 15.47 -13.75 5.97
N SER A 350 14.40 -14.20 6.65
CA SER A 350 13.17 -14.71 6.04
C SER A 350 12.23 -13.62 5.54
N ILE A 351 12.53 -12.35 5.84
CA ILE A 351 11.72 -11.18 5.47
C ILE A 351 12.45 -10.32 4.43
N TYR A 352 13.67 -9.85 4.75
CA TYR A 352 14.37 -8.90 3.89
C TYR A 352 14.97 -9.55 2.64
N GLY A 353 14.79 -8.86 1.50
CA GLY A 353 15.30 -9.34 0.22
C GLY A 353 14.63 -10.61 -0.28
N THR A 354 13.48 -10.97 0.28
CA THR A 354 12.66 -12.09 -0.20
C THR A 354 11.68 -11.63 -1.28
N SER A 355 11.18 -12.56 -2.05
CA SER A 355 10.03 -12.43 -2.93
C SER A 355 8.81 -13.15 -2.36
N ALA A 356 7.66 -12.99 -3.02
CA ALA A 356 6.46 -13.76 -2.71
C ALA A 356 6.75 -15.27 -2.69
N GLY A 357 6.12 -15.97 -1.76
CA GLY A 357 6.12 -17.42 -1.71
C GLY A 357 5.28 -18.03 -2.85
N PRO A 358 5.43 -19.32 -3.12
CA PRO A 358 4.73 -19.98 -4.22
C PRO A 358 3.30 -20.41 -3.85
N PHE A 359 2.82 -20.13 -2.65
CA PHE A 359 1.54 -20.64 -2.13
C PHE A 359 0.53 -19.51 -1.98
N SER A 360 -0.66 -19.70 -2.51
CA SER A 360 -1.79 -18.78 -2.32
C SER A 360 -2.37 -18.86 -0.90
N TYR A 361 -2.25 -20.01 -0.25
CA TYR A 361 -2.70 -20.25 1.12
C TYR A 361 -1.94 -21.41 1.77
N LEU A 362 -1.67 -21.30 3.06
CA LEU A 362 -1.16 -22.36 3.92
C LEU A 362 -1.91 -22.29 5.26
N LYS A 363 -2.56 -23.38 5.65
CA LYS A 363 -3.36 -23.45 6.88
C LYS A 363 -2.56 -23.17 8.14
N TRP A 364 -1.30 -23.57 8.15
CA TRP A 364 -0.39 -23.45 9.29
C TRP A 364 0.42 -22.15 9.32
N GLY A 365 0.39 -21.33 8.26
CA GLY A 365 1.20 -20.11 8.22
C GLY A 365 1.39 -19.50 6.85
N ARG A 366 2.63 -19.10 6.55
CA ARG A 366 3.01 -18.41 5.30
C ARG A 366 4.36 -18.91 4.80
N ALA A 367 4.74 -18.50 3.59
CA ALA A 367 6.08 -18.74 3.07
C ALA A 367 6.61 -17.53 2.30
N THR A 368 7.88 -17.20 2.52
CA THR A 368 8.64 -16.26 1.67
C THR A 368 9.71 -17.02 0.89
N ARG A 369 10.31 -16.39 -0.11
CA ARG A 369 11.26 -17.03 -0.99
C ARG A 369 12.51 -16.19 -1.23
N LYS A 370 13.69 -16.81 -1.23
CA LYS A 370 14.94 -16.21 -1.68
C LYS A 370 15.73 -17.21 -2.54
N GLY A 371 15.69 -17.01 -3.85
CA GLY A 371 16.25 -18.01 -4.79
C GLY A 371 15.56 -19.38 -4.63
N GLN A 372 16.33 -20.41 -4.35
CA GLN A 372 15.84 -21.78 -4.11
C GLN A 372 15.52 -22.07 -2.63
N THR A 373 15.63 -21.07 -1.75
CA THR A 373 15.27 -21.23 -0.33
C THR A 373 13.88 -20.69 -0.09
N LEU A 374 13.02 -21.55 0.46
CA LEU A 374 11.72 -21.18 1.02
C LEU A 374 11.86 -21.04 2.53
N TYR A 375 11.36 -19.94 3.07
CA TYR A 375 11.23 -19.75 4.51
C TYR A 375 9.76 -20.02 4.86
N LEU A 376 9.56 -21.12 5.59
CA LEU A 376 8.24 -21.57 6.03
C LEU A 376 7.98 -20.96 7.41
N HIS A 377 7.05 -20.05 7.47
CA HIS A 377 6.61 -19.33 8.67
C HIS A 377 5.45 -20.07 9.30
N VAL A 378 5.69 -20.75 10.43
CA VAL A 378 4.73 -21.64 11.06
C VAL A 378 4.07 -20.94 12.24
N PHE A 379 2.86 -20.41 12.03
CA PHE A 379 2.02 -19.78 13.05
C PHE A 379 1.31 -20.82 13.93
N HIS A 380 0.95 -21.95 13.32
CA HIS A 380 0.25 -23.06 13.99
C HIS A 380 1.10 -24.32 13.93
N TRP A 381 1.85 -24.56 15.01
CA TRP A 381 2.73 -25.73 15.09
C TRP A 381 1.93 -27.01 15.10
N PRO A 382 2.17 -27.97 14.18
CA PRO A 382 1.39 -29.18 14.06
C PRO A 382 1.50 -30.06 15.30
N LYS A 383 0.35 -30.49 15.88
CA LYS A 383 0.32 -31.34 17.08
C LYS A 383 0.87 -32.74 16.83
N ASP A 384 0.77 -33.26 15.60
CA ASP A 384 1.31 -34.56 15.18
C ASP A 384 2.83 -34.50 14.85
N GLY A 385 3.45 -33.31 14.97
CA GLY A 385 4.87 -33.12 14.68
C GLY A 385 5.23 -33.18 13.20
N VAL A 386 4.25 -33.11 12.29
CA VAL A 386 4.49 -33.20 10.84
C VAL A 386 3.93 -31.96 10.14
N LEU A 387 4.83 -31.15 9.56
CA LEU A 387 4.44 -30.05 8.70
C LEU A 387 4.31 -30.53 7.26
N ARG A 388 3.11 -30.37 6.70
CA ARG A 388 2.81 -30.73 5.32
C ARG A 388 2.90 -29.53 4.43
N VAL A 389 3.78 -29.60 3.41
CA VAL A 389 4.03 -28.48 2.48
C VAL A 389 3.54 -28.90 1.09
N PRO A 390 2.61 -28.17 0.45
CA PRO A 390 2.03 -28.52 -0.86
C PRO A 390 3.02 -28.20 -2.00
N LEU A 391 4.14 -28.93 -2.04
CA LEU A 391 5.25 -28.73 -2.96
C LEU A 391 5.80 -30.09 -3.44
N LYS A 392 6.06 -30.17 -4.75
CA LYS A 392 6.54 -31.41 -5.41
C LYS A 392 8.06 -31.52 -5.52
N ASN A 393 8.81 -30.50 -5.13
CA ASN A 393 10.27 -30.45 -5.25
C ASN A 393 10.98 -31.44 -4.32
N GLN A 394 12.18 -31.85 -4.72
CA GLN A 394 13.13 -32.48 -3.80
C GLN A 394 13.70 -31.44 -2.84
N VAL A 395 13.88 -31.85 -1.58
CA VAL A 395 14.48 -31.01 -0.53
C VAL A 395 15.95 -31.36 -0.38
N LYS A 396 16.80 -30.36 -0.57
CA LYS A 396 18.26 -30.50 -0.33
C LYS A 396 18.58 -30.47 1.16
N THR A 397 18.00 -29.52 1.88
CA THR A 397 18.18 -29.34 3.32
C THR A 397 17.04 -28.54 3.91
N ALA A 398 16.68 -28.82 5.16
CA ALA A 398 15.79 -28.00 5.95
C ALA A 398 16.31 -27.90 7.39
N TYR A 399 16.13 -26.74 8.03
CA TYR A 399 16.58 -26.47 9.39
C TYR A 399 15.78 -25.33 10.04
N LEU A 400 15.79 -25.25 11.36
CA LEU A 400 15.21 -24.13 12.09
C LEU A 400 16.07 -22.88 11.89
N LEU A 401 15.47 -21.77 11.42
CA LEU A 401 16.20 -20.52 11.17
C LEU A 401 16.81 -19.96 12.47
N SER A 402 16.11 -20.07 13.58
CA SER A 402 16.58 -19.65 14.91
C SER A 402 17.75 -20.46 15.45
N ASN A 403 17.97 -21.69 14.93
CA ASN A 403 19.10 -22.55 15.26
C ASN A 403 19.44 -23.48 14.09
N PRO A 404 20.31 -23.07 13.14
CA PRO A 404 20.62 -23.84 11.93
C PRO A 404 21.27 -25.21 12.18
N LYS A 405 21.72 -25.49 13.41
CA LYS A 405 22.21 -26.82 13.80
C LYS A 405 21.10 -27.85 13.95
N VAL A 406 19.88 -27.41 14.22
CA VAL A 406 18.70 -28.25 14.32
C VAL A 406 18.14 -28.53 12.92
N LYS A 407 18.49 -29.70 12.38
CA LYS A 407 18.01 -30.15 11.07
C LYS A 407 16.56 -30.63 11.18
N VAL A 408 15.78 -30.37 10.14
CA VAL A 408 14.39 -30.79 10.01
C VAL A 408 14.34 -31.86 8.91
N PRO A 409 14.18 -33.13 9.25
CA PRO A 409 14.07 -34.21 8.26
C PRO A 409 12.90 -34.00 7.32
N ALA A 410 13.13 -34.17 6.02
CA ALA A 410 12.15 -33.99 4.97
C ALA A 410 12.00 -35.27 4.16
N LYS A 411 10.76 -35.60 3.76
CA LYS A 411 10.47 -36.67 2.81
C LYS A 411 9.38 -36.22 1.84
N VAL A 412 9.45 -36.71 0.60
CA VAL A 412 8.38 -36.55 -0.39
C VAL A 412 7.36 -37.66 -0.18
N VAL A 413 6.08 -37.30 -0.02
CA VAL A 413 4.96 -38.23 0.17
C VAL A 413 3.85 -37.86 -0.81
N GLY A 414 3.70 -38.65 -1.87
CA GLY A 414 2.81 -38.31 -2.97
C GLY A 414 3.24 -37.00 -3.66
N GLU A 415 2.36 -36.03 -3.70
CA GLU A 415 2.60 -34.72 -4.33
C GLU A 415 3.02 -33.64 -3.31
N ARG A 416 3.39 -34.00 -2.07
CA ARG A 416 3.75 -33.06 -1.01
C ARG A 416 5.06 -33.41 -0.31
N ILE A 417 5.61 -32.45 0.42
CA ILE A 417 6.73 -32.64 1.32
C ILE A 417 6.21 -32.72 2.75
N GLU A 418 6.63 -33.72 3.50
CA GLU A 418 6.45 -33.82 4.93
C GLU A 418 7.76 -33.52 5.66
N LEU A 419 7.72 -32.55 6.58
CA LEU A 419 8.81 -32.18 7.46
C LEU A 419 8.54 -32.68 8.87
N LYS A 420 9.49 -33.44 9.44
CA LYS A 420 9.40 -33.90 10.83
C LYS A 420 9.91 -32.81 11.77
N LEU A 421 9.00 -32.20 12.49
CA LEU A 421 9.29 -31.07 13.37
C LEU A 421 9.73 -31.51 14.77
N PRO A 422 10.50 -30.69 15.51
CA PRO A 422 10.66 -30.82 16.96
C PRO A 422 9.32 -30.78 17.69
N ALA A 423 9.28 -31.39 18.88
CA ALA A 423 8.05 -31.46 19.67
C ALA A 423 7.54 -30.07 20.10
N THR A 424 8.44 -29.11 20.27
CA THR A 424 8.12 -27.74 20.71
C THR A 424 8.51 -26.75 19.65
N ALA A 425 7.62 -25.79 19.37
CA ALA A 425 7.89 -24.63 18.53
C ALA A 425 9.01 -23.77 19.12
N PRO A 426 10.01 -23.35 18.32
CA PRO A 426 11.06 -22.43 18.79
C PRO A 426 10.55 -21.04 19.19
N ASP A 427 9.49 -20.58 18.53
CA ASP A 427 8.81 -19.32 18.81
C ASP A 427 7.29 -19.57 18.78
N ALA A 428 6.58 -18.99 19.75
CA ALA A 428 5.14 -19.21 19.87
C ALA A 428 4.31 -18.42 18.85
N ILE A 429 4.89 -17.35 18.27
CA ILE A 429 4.21 -16.42 17.34
C ILE A 429 4.42 -16.88 15.89
N ASP A 430 5.69 -17.06 15.52
CA ASP A 430 6.08 -17.42 14.16
C ASP A 430 7.45 -18.12 14.18
N SER A 431 7.42 -19.44 14.09
CA SER A 431 8.62 -20.28 13.99
C SER A 431 9.01 -20.48 12.54
N VAL A 432 10.27 -20.16 12.18
CA VAL A 432 10.72 -20.19 10.80
C VAL A 432 11.60 -21.40 10.49
N ILE A 433 11.25 -22.13 9.43
CA ILE A 433 12.04 -23.21 8.85
C ILE A 433 12.61 -22.74 7.51
N ALA A 434 13.92 -22.72 7.38
CA ALA A 434 14.59 -22.53 6.09
C ALA A 434 14.68 -23.87 5.36
N MET A 435 14.07 -23.97 4.17
CA MET A 435 14.02 -25.17 3.35
C MET A 435 14.59 -24.89 1.96
N GLN A 436 15.73 -25.48 1.64
CA GLN A 436 16.33 -25.39 0.32
C GLN A 436 15.83 -26.52 -0.57
N ILE A 437 15.33 -26.16 -1.75
CA ILE A 437 14.76 -27.08 -2.72
C ILE A 437 15.63 -27.19 -3.98
N GLU A 438 15.36 -28.19 -4.81
CA GLU A 438 15.92 -28.31 -6.15
C GLU A 438 15.03 -27.63 -7.18
N GLY A 439 15.62 -26.80 -8.04
CA GLY A 439 14.90 -26.11 -9.12
C GLY A 439 13.95 -24.99 -8.65
N GLU A 440 13.03 -24.62 -9.53
CA GLU A 440 11.97 -23.66 -9.22
C GLU A 440 10.86 -24.31 -8.38
N PRO A 441 10.20 -23.56 -7.47
CA PRO A 441 9.12 -24.11 -6.68
C PRO A 441 7.97 -24.64 -7.54
N ALA A 442 7.63 -25.91 -7.37
CA ALA A 442 6.52 -26.60 -8.02
C ALA A 442 5.39 -26.82 -7.01
N ALA A 443 4.69 -25.73 -6.64
CA ALA A 443 3.55 -25.79 -5.73
C ALA A 443 2.37 -26.54 -6.36
N ILE A 444 1.55 -27.17 -5.51
CA ILE A 444 0.29 -27.76 -5.96
C ILE A 444 -0.65 -26.61 -6.37
N PRO A 445 -1.18 -26.61 -7.60
CA PRO A 445 -2.06 -25.56 -8.08
C PRO A 445 -3.34 -25.44 -7.25
N VAL A 446 -3.87 -24.22 -7.13
CA VAL A 446 -5.22 -23.99 -6.58
C VAL A 446 -6.25 -24.63 -7.52
N PRO A 447 -7.13 -25.52 -7.04
CA PRO A 447 -8.02 -26.29 -7.91
C PRO A 447 -8.94 -25.47 -8.83
N SER A 448 -9.37 -24.29 -8.38
CA SER A 448 -10.23 -23.39 -9.16
C SER A 448 -9.49 -22.58 -10.21
N MET A 449 -8.16 -22.41 -10.09
CA MET A 449 -7.38 -21.57 -11.02
C MET A 449 -7.35 -22.14 -12.43
N GLY A 450 -7.52 -21.24 -13.41
CA GLY A 450 -7.53 -21.58 -14.84
C GLY A 450 -8.75 -22.35 -15.33
N LYS A 451 -9.81 -22.46 -14.52
CA LYS A 451 -11.08 -23.11 -14.91
C LYS A 451 -11.97 -22.14 -15.68
N SER A 452 -12.75 -22.66 -16.62
CA SER A 452 -13.67 -21.85 -17.42
C SER A 452 -14.87 -21.33 -16.62
N GLY A 453 -15.28 -22.07 -15.58
CA GLY A 453 -16.46 -21.76 -14.78
C GLY A 453 -17.77 -21.78 -15.55
N ALA A 454 -18.87 -21.55 -14.83
CA ALA A 454 -20.20 -21.27 -15.34
C ALA A 454 -20.87 -20.20 -14.48
N ALA A 455 -21.85 -19.48 -15.01
CA ALA A 455 -22.58 -18.46 -14.26
C ALA A 455 -24.05 -18.40 -14.68
N SER A 456 -24.89 -17.86 -13.80
CA SER A 456 -26.33 -17.64 -14.10
C SER A 456 -26.53 -16.68 -15.26
N SER A 457 -25.65 -15.68 -15.39
CA SER A 457 -25.62 -14.70 -16.47
C SER A 457 -24.26 -14.02 -16.56
N SER A 458 -23.96 -13.36 -17.67
CA SER A 458 -22.81 -12.46 -17.82
C SER A 458 -23.21 -11.24 -18.65
N GLU A 459 -22.63 -10.07 -18.37
CA GLU A 459 -22.92 -8.83 -19.10
C GLU A 459 -22.42 -8.87 -20.55
N GLY A 460 -21.38 -9.67 -20.82
CA GLY A 460 -20.79 -9.89 -22.12
C GLY A 460 -19.72 -10.97 -22.07
N ALA A 461 -19.15 -11.33 -23.19
CA ALA A 461 -18.09 -12.34 -23.26
C ALA A 461 -16.83 -11.92 -22.51
N GLU A 462 -16.52 -10.63 -22.49
CA GLU A 462 -15.40 -10.03 -21.77
C GLU A 462 -15.55 -10.14 -20.24
N PHE A 463 -16.79 -10.29 -19.72
CA PHE A 463 -17.12 -10.46 -18.31
C PHE A 463 -17.59 -11.90 -17.99
N GLY A 464 -17.12 -12.86 -18.77
CA GLY A 464 -17.47 -14.27 -18.61
C GLY A 464 -16.94 -14.91 -17.34
N PRO A 465 -17.51 -16.07 -16.90
CA PRO A 465 -17.20 -16.69 -15.61
C PRO A 465 -15.72 -17.10 -15.46
N ALA A 466 -15.00 -17.40 -16.54
CA ALA A 466 -13.57 -17.71 -16.50
C ALA A 466 -12.73 -16.61 -15.89
N LYS A 467 -13.20 -15.35 -15.96
CA LYS A 467 -12.52 -14.17 -15.43
C LYS A 467 -12.44 -14.12 -13.91
N ALA A 468 -13.23 -14.91 -13.21
CA ALA A 468 -13.13 -15.06 -11.76
C ALA A 468 -12.18 -16.19 -11.33
N PHE A 469 -11.48 -16.83 -12.27
CA PHE A 469 -10.57 -17.95 -12.01
C PHE A 469 -9.25 -17.81 -12.76
N ASP A 470 -8.94 -16.65 -13.34
CA ASP A 470 -7.77 -16.47 -14.21
C ASP A 470 -6.52 -15.94 -13.48
N GLY A 471 -6.64 -15.62 -12.20
CA GLY A 471 -5.53 -15.13 -11.36
C GLY A 471 -5.23 -13.65 -11.55
N SER A 472 -6.13 -12.89 -12.17
CA SER A 472 -5.96 -11.47 -12.47
C SER A 472 -6.98 -10.60 -11.75
N TYR A 473 -6.55 -9.51 -11.11
CA TYR A 473 -7.45 -8.48 -10.58
C TYR A 473 -7.78 -7.38 -11.61
N GLU A 474 -7.30 -7.53 -12.85
CA GLU A 474 -7.62 -6.61 -13.95
C GLU A 474 -8.80 -7.09 -14.79
N SER A 475 -9.26 -8.31 -14.56
CA SER A 475 -10.43 -8.92 -15.17
C SER A 475 -11.42 -9.37 -14.11
N HIS A 476 -12.69 -9.50 -14.48
CA HIS A 476 -13.73 -9.98 -13.57
C HIS A 476 -14.90 -10.63 -14.31
N TRP A 477 -15.57 -11.54 -13.65
CA TRP A 477 -16.93 -11.90 -14.02
C TRP A 477 -17.90 -10.81 -13.53
N GLN A 478 -18.90 -10.49 -14.36
CA GLN A 478 -20.00 -9.60 -13.97
C GLN A 478 -21.33 -10.17 -14.47
N ALA A 479 -22.32 -10.23 -13.60
CA ALA A 479 -23.68 -10.63 -13.97
C ALA A 479 -24.28 -9.63 -14.96
N ALA A 480 -25.28 -10.07 -15.73
CA ALA A 480 -25.99 -9.22 -16.68
C ALA A 480 -26.56 -7.97 -15.98
N LYS A 481 -26.54 -6.84 -16.69
CA LYS A 481 -26.99 -5.54 -16.19
C LYS A 481 -28.37 -5.63 -15.57
N GLY A 482 -28.51 -5.04 -14.38
CA GLY A 482 -29.77 -4.99 -13.62
C GLY A 482 -30.05 -6.25 -12.79
N GLN A 483 -29.29 -7.32 -12.92
CA GLN A 483 -29.36 -8.47 -12.02
C GLN A 483 -28.76 -8.11 -10.67
N LYS A 484 -29.44 -8.46 -9.57
CA LYS A 484 -28.94 -8.26 -8.20
C LYS A 484 -28.75 -9.57 -7.45
N THR A 485 -29.00 -10.66 -8.13
CA THR A 485 -28.79 -12.04 -7.65
C THR A 485 -28.17 -12.86 -8.76
N GLY A 486 -27.59 -14.01 -8.43
CA GLY A 486 -27.01 -14.89 -9.41
C GLY A 486 -26.10 -15.94 -8.77
N TRP A 487 -25.41 -16.70 -9.59
CA TRP A 487 -24.41 -17.65 -9.12
C TRP A 487 -23.23 -17.73 -10.09
N LEU A 488 -22.07 -18.06 -9.52
CA LEU A 488 -20.84 -18.35 -10.20
C LEU A 488 -20.35 -19.73 -9.76
N GLU A 489 -20.17 -20.67 -10.69
CA GLU A 489 -19.84 -22.07 -10.43
C GLU A 489 -18.51 -22.45 -11.06
N VAL A 490 -17.78 -23.33 -10.37
CA VAL A 490 -16.60 -24.01 -10.89
C VAL A 490 -16.71 -25.51 -10.71
N THR A 491 -16.33 -26.29 -11.72
CA THR A 491 -16.26 -27.74 -11.70
C THR A 491 -14.84 -28.22 -11.92
N PHE A 492 -14.35 -29.06 -11.02
CA PHE A 492 -13.01 -29.65 -11.07
C PHE A 492 -12.99 -30.92 -11.91
N ASP A 493 -11.83 -31.27 -12.46
CA ASP A 493 -11.66 -32.52 -13.23
C ASP A 493 -11.86 -33.77 -12.35
N LYS A 494 -11.44 -33.67 -11.07
CA LYS A 494 -11.61 -34.68 -10.04
C LYS A 494 -12.12 -34.03 -8.74
N PRO A 495 -12.85 -34.76 -7.89
CA PRO A 495 -13.22 -34.24 -6.57
C PRO A 495 -11.98 -33.75 -5.82
N ALA A 496 -12.09 -32.58 -5.17
CA ALA A 496 -11.06 -32.01 -4.33
C ALA A 496 -11.61 -31.72 -2.94
N ARG A 497 -10.78 -31.91 -1.91
CA ARG A 497 -11.11 -31.57 -0.53
C ARG A 497 -10.80 -30.10 -0.31
N ILE A 498 -11.82 -29.26 -0.27
CA ILE A 498 -11.72 -27.81 -0.15
C ILE A 498 -12.11 -27.41 1.29
N GLY A 499 -11.28 -26.58 1.93
CA GLY A 499 -11.50 -26.08 3.30
C GLY A 499 -11.15 -24.60 3.46
N HIS A 500 -10.78 -23.93 2.36
CA HIS A 500 -10.51 -22.50 2.40
C HIS A 500 -10.92 -21.81 1.10
N VAL A 501 -11.34 -20.55 1.21
CA VAL A 501 -11.68 -19.71 0.05
C VAL A 501 -11.12 -18.31 0.20
N ASN A 502 -10.53 -17.78 -0.88
CA ASN A 502 -10.27 -16.37 -1.07
C ASN A 502 -11.22 -15.82 -2.13
N MET A 503 -11.79 -14.65 -1.86
CA MET A 503 -12.69 -13.96 -2.78
C MET A 503 -12.31 -12.49 -2.88
N VAL A 504 -12.31 -11.96 -4.11
CA VAL A 504 -12.11 -10.55 -4.41
C VAL A 504 -13.24 -10.10 -5.30
N GLU A 505 -14.13 -9.27 -4.77
CA GLU A 505 -15.28 -8.74 -5.49
C GLU A 505 -14.91 -7.56 -6.38
N GLY A 506 -13.98 -6.69 -5.92
CA GLY A 506 -13.48 -5.55 -6.64
C GLY A 506 -12.33 -4.90 -5.90
N TRP A 507 -11.15 -4.89 -6.51
CA TRP A 507 -9.93 -4.35 -5.91
C TRP A 507 -9.97 -2.83 -5.75
N GLU A 508 -10.31 -2.11 -6.82
CA GLU A 508 -10.37 -0.64 -6.84
C GLU A 508 -11.79 -0.08 -6.84
N THR A 509 -12.79 -0.93 -6.83
CA THR A 509 -14.17 -0.57 -7.08
C THR A 509 -15.08 -0.82 -5.88
N GLN A 510 -16.29 -0.32 -5.95
CA GLN A 510 -17.27 -0.48 -4.89
C GLN A 510 -17.78 -1.92 -4.81
N ALA A 511 -17.83 -2.48 -3.60
CA ALA A 511 -18.43 -3.78 -3.35
C ALA A 511 -19.96 -3.70 -3.38
N PHE A 512 -20.61 -4.56 -4.16
CA PHE A 512 -22.06 -4.59 -4.36
C PHE A 512 -22.75 -5.70 -3.58
N ILE A 513 -22.09 -6.86 -3.36
CA ILE A 513 -22.65 -8.04 -2.70
C ILE A 513 -22.96 -7.75 -1.23
N ARG A 514 -24.20 -8.08 -0.82
CA ARG A 514 -24.72 -7.86 0.55
C ARG A 514 -25.09 -9.15 1.26
N LYS A 515 -25.40 -10.20 0.51
CA LYS A 515 -25.68 -11.54 1.05
C LYS A 515 -25.30 -12.61 0.04
N TYR A 516 -24.58 -13.62 0.48
CA TYR A 516 -24.16 -14.74 -0.37
C TYR A 516 -24.04 -16.03 0.45
N ARG A 517 -23.91 -17.15 -0.25
CA ARG A 517 -23.51 -18.43 0.31
C ARG A 517 -22.58 -19.16 -0.65
N LEU A 518 -21.61 -19.89 -0.10
CA LEU A 518 -20.81 -20.85 -0.82
C LEU A 518 -21.46 -22.22 -0.69
N GLU A 519 -21.67 -22.88 -1.81
CA GLU A 519 -22.27 -24.21 -1.88
C GLU A 519 -21.31 -25.19 -2.57
N TYR A 520 -21.48 -26.48 -2.23
CA TYR A 520 -20.82 -27.60 -2.89
C TYR A 520 -21.85 -28.62 -3.34
N LYS A 521 -21.55 -29.40 -4.39
CA LYS A 521 -22.45 -30.42 -4.92
C LYS A 521 -22.14 -31.76 -4.28
N ASP A 522 -23.14 -32.35 -3.58
CA ASP A 522 -23.10 -33.66 -2.98
C ASP A 522 -24.15 -34.56 -3.67
N GLY A 523 -23.69 -35.50 -4.49
CA GLY A 523 -24.55 -36.18 -5.48
C GLY A 523 -25.19 -35.18 -6.42
N ASP A 524 -26.53 -35.18 -6.49
CA ASP A 524 -27.30 -34.23 -7.30
C ASP A 524 -27.76 -32.98 -6.54
N GLN A 525 -27.47 -32.90 -5.24
CA GLN A 525 -27.95 -31.80 -4.41
C GLN A 525 -26.87 -30.81 -4.08
N TRP A 526 -27.24 -29.51 -4.02
CA TRP A 526 -26.40 -28.46 -3.52
C TRP A 526 -26.55 -28.30 -2.01
N LYS A 527 -25.42 -28.32 -1.29
CA LYS A 527 -25.33 -28.11 0.16
C LYS A 527 -24.55 -26.86 0.46
N THR A 528 -24.94 -26.09 1.46
CA THR A 528 -24.27 -24.89 1.91
C THR A 528 -23.02 -25.24 2.72
N ALA A 529 -21.87 -24.75 2.31
CA ALA A 529 -20.64 -24.79 3.10
C ALA A 529 -20.62 -23.68 4.16
N PHE A 530 -20.97 -22.45 3.77
CA PHE A 530 -21.18 -21.33 4.70
C PHE A 530 -21.95 -20.18 4.01
N GLU A 531 -22.40 -19.23 4.83
CA GLU A 531 -23.04 -17.98 4.39
C GLU A 531 -22.22 -16.76 4.83
N GLY A 532 -22.42 -15.62 4.15
CA GLY A 532 -21.80 -14.35 4.47
C GLY A 532 -22.58 -13.15 3.95
N THR A 533 -22.20 -11.95 4.44
CA THR A 533 -22.91 -10.71 4.12
C THR A 533 -22.11 -9.75 3.24
N ARG A 534 -20.81 -9.93 3.13
CA ARG A 534 -19.94 -9.03 2.35
C ARG A 534 -18.68 -9.79 1.92
N ILE A 535 -18.23 -9.53 0.71
CA ILE A 535 -16.97 -10.05 0.18
C ILE A 535 -15.92 -8.92 0.17
N GLY A 536 -16.09 -7.90 -0.63
CA GLY A 536 -15.17 -6.77 -0.72
C GLY A 536 -13.82 -7.12 -1.36
N ARG A 537 -12.75 -6.47 -0.88
CA ARG A 537 -11.43 -6.45 -1.54
C ARG A 537 -10.51 -7.62 -1.17
N ALA A 538 -10.76 -8.29 -0.04
CA ALA A 538 -9.80 -9.26 0.52
C ALA A 538 -10.48 -10.27 1.46
N PHE A 539 -11.54 -10.91 0.99
CA PHE A 539 -12.20 -11.93 1.79
C PHE A 539 -11.39 -13.22 1.80
N SER A 540 -11.11 -13.73 2.98
CA SER A 540 -10.37 -14.98 3.18
C SER A 540 -11.00 -15.73 4.35
N LYS A 541 -11.44 -16.97 4.13
CA LYS A 541 -12.15 -17.74 5.15
C LYS A 541 -11.87 -19.24 5.05
N SER A 542 -11.51 -19.84 6.19
CA SER A 542 -11.53 -21.29 6.36
C SER A 542 -12.91 -21.77 6.79
N PHE A 543 -13.28 -22.97 6.39
CA PHE A 543 -14.53 -23.65 6.73
C PHE A 543 -14.30 -25.15 6.86
N ASP A 544 -15.29 -25.89 7.37
CA ASP A 544 -15.21 -27.34 7.48
C ASP A 544 -15.00 -27.95 6.10
N ALA A 545 -13.89 -28.66 5.94
CA ALA A 545 -13.48 -29.12 4.63
C ALA A 545 -14.43 -30.17 4.05
N VAL A 546 -14.85 -29.94 2.82
CA VAL A 546 -15.75 -30.82 2.07
C VAL A 546 -15.07 -31.33 0.80
N THR A 547 -15.33 -32.57 0.44
CA THR A 547 -14.84 -33.18 -0.81
C THR A 547 -15.94 -33.15 -1.85
N ALA A 548 -15.76 -32.34 -2.89
CA ALA A 548 -16.73 -32.22 -3.97
C ALA A 548 -16.04 -31.95 -5.31
N ARG A 549 -16.76 -32.17 -6.40
CA ARG A 549 -16.30 -31.84 -7.77
C ARG A 549 -16.74 -30.45 -8.19
N SER A 550 -17.88 -29.97 -7.71
CA SER A 550 -18.40 -28.66 -8.07
C SER A 550 -18.68 -27.80 -6.85
N PHE A 551 -18.36 -26.52 -6.96
CA PHE A 551 -18.64 -25.48 -5.98
C PHE A 551 -19.29 -24.30 -6.68
N ARG A 552 -20.19 -23.58 -5.98
CA ARG A 552 -20.74 -22.34 -6.49
C ARG A 552 -20.89 -21.27 -5.41
N LEU A 553 -20.60 -20.04 -5.79
CA LEU A 553 -20.95 -18.84 -5.03
C LEU A 553 -22.35 -18.41 -5.48
N VAL A 554 -23.31 -18.45 -4.58
CA VAL A 554 -24.68 -17.96 -4.82
C VAL A 554 -24.83 -16.60 -4.19
N ILE A 555 -25.13 -15.59 -4.99
CA ILE A 555 -25.37 -14.23 -4.57
C ILE A 555 -26.87 -14.05 -4.34
N LEU A 556 -27.23 -13.81 -3.10
CA LEU A 556 -28.62 -13.70 -2.65
C LEU A 556 -29.12 -12.28 -2.66
N GLU A 557 -28.21 -11.30 -2.49
CA GLU A 557 -28.52 -9.88 -2.49
C GLU A 557 -27.30 -9.05 -2.91
N ALA A 558 -27.50 -8.09 -3.80
CA ALA A 558 -26.50 -7.08 -4.16
C ALA A 558 -27.17 -5.73 -4.43
N THR A 559 -26.42 -4.63 -4.27
CA THR A 559 -26.91 -3.26 -4.57
C THR A 559 -26.91 -2.94 -6.06
N ASP A 560 -26.04 -3.60 -6.82
CA ASP A 560 -25.95 -3.49 -8.29
C ASP A 560 -25.55 -4.85 -8.88
N ALA A 561 -25.35 -4.96 -10.19
CA ALA A 561 -24.93 -6.20 -10.86
C ALA A 561 -23.67 -6.75 -10.18
N PRO A 562 -23.76 -7.94 -9.55
CA PRO A 562 -22.62 -8.52 -8.83
C PRO A 562 -21.49 -8.86 -9.78
N ARG A 563 -20.27 -8.73 -9.28
CA ARG A 563 -19.05 -9.09 -9.99
C ARG A 563 -18.09 -9.83 -9.07
N MET A 564 -17.13 -10.52 -9.67
CA MET A 564 -16.07 -11.23 -8.96
C MET A 564 -14.78 -11.16 -9.79
N GLU A 565 -13.74 -10.52 -9.23
CA GLU A 565 -12.40 -10.52 -9.82
C GLU A 565 -11.74 -11.89 -9.62
N GLU A 566 -11.82 -12.46 -8.39
CA GLU A 566 -11.27 -13.76 -8.10
C GLU A 566 -12.09 -14.58 -7.10
N LEU A 567 -12.25 -15.88 -7.41
CA LEU A 567 -12.81 -16.90 -6.52
C LEU A 567 -11.85 -18.09 -6.47
N GLN A 568 -11.04 -18.15 -5.42
CA GLN A 568 -10.03 -19.20 -5.25
C GLN A 568 -10.48 -20.20 -4.18
N LEU A 569 -10.67 -21.43 -4.58
CA LEU A 569 -11.04 -22.55 -3.71
C LEU A 569 -9.80 -23.41 -3.47
N MET A 570 -9.39 -23.54 -2.22
CA MET A 570 -8.10 -24.09 -1.82
C MET A 570 -8.24 -25.37 -1.05
N ILE A 571 -7.32 -26.29 -1.32
CA ILE A 571 -7.26 -27.60 -0.65
C ILE A 571 -7.06 -27.40 0.85
N ASP A 572 -7.81 -28.15 1.68
CA ASP A 572 -7.55 -28.30 3.10
C ASP A 572 -6.47 -29.37 3.29
N GLU A 573 -5.31 -28.96 3.77
CA GLU A 573 -4.16 -29.84 4.05
C GLU A 573 -3.93 -30.05 5.53
#